data_60afeb54c5d7d6641bc776ca9215b480
#
_entry.id   60afeb54c5d7d6641bc776ca9215b480
#
_cell.length_a   1.000
_cell.length_b   1.000
_cell.length_c   1.000
_cell.angle_alpha   90.00
_cell.angle_beta   90.00
_cell.angle_gamma   90.00
#
_symmetry.space_group_name_H-M   'P 1'
#
loop_
_entity.id
_entity.type
_entity.pdbx_description
1 polymer ?
#
loop_
_entity_poly.entity_id
_entity_poly.type
_entity_poly.pdbx_seq_one_letter_code
_entity_poly.pdbx_strand_id
1 'polypeptide(L)'
;NVNGGGLATGMDDRETIEIGGNTGDWEHDKRLVTRSELIGIIRPRVEETLEGIREILISAGFEFLPSQRIVLTGGGSQIPGLDQLAAKILGQQVRMGRPLRVRGLPQAGSGPAFSSAVGLALFAAYPQDEWWDFEGSNKNYAERSIKRMTKWLRENW
;
A
#
# COMPACT_ATOMS: atom_id res chain seq x y z
N ASN A 1 -4.85 -11.94 15.72
CA ASN A 1 -3.64 -11.31 15.20
C ASN A 1 -2.71 -12.41 14.75
N VAL A 2 -2.92 -12.93 13.55
CA VAL A 2 -1.92 -13.77 12.91
C VAL A 2 -0.79 -12.81 12.52
N ASN A 3 0.30 -12.84 13.27
CA ASN A 3 1.57 -12.29 12.82
C ASN A 3 1.99 -13.16 11.64
N GLY A 4 1.43 -12.85 10.47
CA GLY A 4 1.70 -13.56 9.24
C GLY A 4 3.18 -13.60 9.03
N GLY A 5 3.71 -14.80 8.91
CA GLY A 5 5.09 -15.00 8.56
C GLY A 5 5.44 -14.13 7.37
N GLY A 6 6.52 -13.38 7.47
CA GLY A 6 6.99 -12.52 6.41
C GLY A 6 7.12 -13.28 5.10
N LEU A 7 7.01 -12.58 3.99
CA LEU A 7 7.24 -13.14 2.66
C LEU A 7 8.72 -13.49 2.42
N ALA A 8 9.60 -13.13 3.36
CA ALA A 8 11.00 -13.49 3.34
C ALA A 8 11.19 -14.90 3.93
N THR A 9 11.83 -15.77 3.19
CA THR A 9 12.34 -17.06 3.66
C THR A 9 13.51 -16.80 4.61
N GLY A 10 13.36 -17.14 5.88
CA GLY A 10 14.37 -17.02 6.91
C GLY A 10 14.43 -18.28 7.77
N MET A 11 15.36 -18.34 8.72
CA MET A 11 15.70 -19.53 9.51
C MET A 11 14.56 -20.19 10.29
N ASP A 12 13.36 -19.62 10.34
CA ASP A 12 12.20 -20.11 11.11
C ASP A 12 11.08 -20.72 10.27
N ASP A 13 11.40 -21.33 9.14
CA ASP A 13 10.40 -21.98 8.24
C ASP A 13 9.63 -23.13 8.93
N ARG A 14 10.11 -23.63 10.07
CA ARG A 14 9.50 -24.71 10.86
C ARG A 14 8.63 -24.22 12.01
N GLU A 15 8.55 -22.93 12.24
CA GLU A 15 7.67 -22.38 13.25
C GLU A 15 6.22 -22.75 12.92
N THR A 16 5.53 -23.37 13.89
CA THR A 16 4.13 -23.71 13.76
C THR A 16 3.25 -22.60 14.29
N ILE A 17 2.28 -22.21 13.49
CA ILE A 17 1.30 -21.18 13.83
C ILE A 17 -0.04 -21.86 14.02
N GLU A 18 -0.71 -21.54 15.11
CA GLU A 18 -2.06 -22.01 15.38
C GLU A 18 -3.07 -21.15 14.62
N ILE A 19 -3.83 -21.76 13.74
CA ILE A 19 -4.92 -21.10 13.01
C ILE A 19 -6.24 -21.62 13.59
N GLY A 20 -7.06 -20.70 14.08
CA GLY A 20 -8.42 -21.03 14.54
C GLY A 20 -9.37 -21.16 13.36
N GLY A 21 -10.28 -22.15 13.44
CA GLY A 21 -11.33 -22.33 12.44
C GLY A 21 -12.40 -21.24 12.46
N ASN A 22 -13.16 -21.18 11.38
CA ASN A 22 -14.16 -20.13 11.12
C ASN A 22 -15.55 -20.46 11.72
N THR A 23 -15.67 -21.55 12.49
CA THR A 23 -16.96 -22.11 12.92
C THR A 23 -17.45 -21.64 14.28
N GLY A 24 -16.73 -20.73 14.95
CA GLY A 24 -17.11 -20.21 16.27
C GLY A 24 -16.74 -21.12 17.43
N ASP A 25 -16.32 -22.34 17.19
CA ASP A 25 -15.87 -23.28 18.20
C ASP A 25 -14.33 -23.34 18.21
N TRP A 26 -13.74 -22.35 18.85
CA TRP A 26 -12.29 -22.06 18.84
C TRP A 26 -11.44 -23.20 19.44
N GLU A 27 -12.03 -24.08 20.23
CA GLU A 27 -11.26 -25.15 20.90
C GLU A 27 -11.11 -26.40 20.04
N HIS A 28 -12.07 -26.69 19.14
CA HIS A 28 -12.10 -27.96 18.40
C HIS A 28 -11.56 -27.83 16.96
N ASP A 29 -11.36 -26.59 16.44
CA ASP A 29 -10.98 -26.38 15.06
C ASP A 29 -9.59 -25.72 14.92
N LYS A 30 -8.72 -25.97 15.89
CA LYS A 30 -7.35 -25.49 15.88
C LYS A 30 -6.50 -26.32 14.94
N ARG A 31 -5.96 -25.66 13.91
CA ARG A 31 -4.98 -26.24 12.99
C ARG A 31 -3.60 -25.69 13.25
N LEU A 32 -2.63 -26.56 13.38
CA LEU A 32 -1.22 -26.19 13.36
C LEU A 32 -0.76 -26.19 11.91
N VAL A 33 -0.32 -25.05 11.45
CA VAL A 33 0.22 -24.87 10.09
C VAL A 33 1.64 -24.33 10.22
N THR A 34 2.54 -24.83 9.42
CA THR A 34 3.90 -24.30 9.40
C THR A 34 3.93 -22.93 8.74
N ARG A 35 4.86 -22.09 9.18
CA ARG A 35 5.10 -20.78 8.55
C ARG A 35 5.38 -20.91 7.05
N SER A 36 6.13 -21.95 6.67
CA SER A 36 6.45 -22.27 5.28
C SER A 36 5.20 -22.53 4.44
N GLU A 37 4.23 -23.30 4.96
CA GLU A 37 2.95 -23.53 4.28
C GLU A 37 2.16 -22.24 4.08
N LEU A 38 2.10 -21.39 5.11
CA LEU A 38 1.43 -20.09 4.99
C LEU A 38 2.11 -19.18 3.95
N ILE A 39 3.43 -19.10 3.95
CA ILE A 39 4.19 -18.35 2.96
C ILE A 39 3.92 -18.91 1.56
N GLY A 40 3.89 -20.23 1.40
CA GLY A 40 3.60 -20.90 0.14
C GLY A 40 2.23 -20.55 -0.44
N ILE A 41 1.26 -20.20 0.40
CA ILE A 41 -0.08 -19.77 -0.03
C ILE A 41 -0.14 -18.25 -0.25
N ILE A 42 0.37 -17.47 0.70
CA ILE A 42 0.24 -16.02 0.70
C ILE A 42 1.09 -15.38 -0.41
N ARG A 43 2.33 -15.81 -0.55
CA ARG A 43 3.28 -15.21 -1.47
C ARG A 43 2.83 -15.22 -2.93
N PRO A 44 2.37 -16.35 -3.51
CA PRO A 44 1.86 -16.35 -4.89
C PRO A 44 0.68 -15.41 -5.10
N ARG A 45 -0.21 -15.29 -4.12
CA ARG A 45 -1.36 -14.39 -4.20
C ARG A 45 -0.95 -12.92 -4.15
N VAL A 46 0.05 -12.59 -3.38
CA VAL A 46 0.63 -11.23 -3.33
C VAL A 46 1.37 -10.92 -4.63
N GLU A 47 2.14 -11.88 -5.16
CA GLU A 47 2.83 -11.74 -6.45
C GLU A 47 1.82 -11.49 -7.57
N GLU A 48 0.78 -12.29 -7.70
CA GLU A 48 -0.30 -12.11 -8.67
C GLU A 48 -0.96 -10.71 -8.56
N THR A 49 -1.21 -10.26 -7.33
CA THR A 49 -1.80 -8.94 -7.09
C THR A 49 -0.87 -7.82 -7.54
N LEU A 50 0.42 -7.91 -7.24
CA LEU A 50 1.41 -6.91 -7.63
C LEU A 50 1.66 -6.89 -9.14
N GLU A 51 1.64 -8.05 -9.80
CA GLU A 51 1.73 -8.17 -11.25
C GLU A 51 0.52 -7.53 -11.93
N GLY A 52 -0.69 -7.81 -11.44
CA GLY A 52 -1.91 -7.16 -11.94
C GLY A 52 -1.89 -5.64 -11.77
N ILE A 53 -1.39 -5.14 -10.63
CA ILE A 53 -1.20 -3.69 -10.42
C ILE A 53 -0.20 -3.14 -11.44
N ARG A 54 0.90 -3.83 -11.70
CA ARG A 54 1.88 -3.42 -12.69
C ARG A 54 1.27 -3.31 -14.09
N GLU A 55 0.48 -4.29 -14.49
CA GLU A 55 -0.22 -4.28 -15.79
C GLU A 55 -1.20 -3.11 -15.90
N ILE A 56 -1.97 -2.84 -14.86
CA ILE A 56 -2.89 -1.69 -14.81
C ILE A 56 -2.10 -0.37 -14.94
N LEU A 57 -1.00 -0.22 -14.24
CA LEU A 57 -0.17 0.98 -14.31
C LEU A 57 0.40 1.19 -15.72
N ILE A 58 0.91 0.12 -16.34
CA ILE A 58 1.42 0.17 -17.72
C ILE A 58 0.31 0.55 -18.70
N SER A 59 -0.85 -0.08 -18.60
CA SER A 59 -2.00 0.22 -19.48
C SER A 59 -2.53 1.64 -19.31
N ALA A 60 -2.40 2.21 -18.09
CA ALA A 60 -2.74 3.59 -17.81
C ALA A 60 -1.64 4.60 -18.25
N GLY A 61 -0.59 4.14 -18.91
CA GLY A 61 0.49 4.98 -19.44
C GLY A 61 1.49 5.46 -18.39
N PHE A 62 1.55 4.80 -17.23
CA PHE A 62 2.60 5.08 -16.26
C PHE A 62 3.92 4.49 -16.77
N GLU A 63 4.85 5.36 -17.09
CA GLU A 63 6.23 4.98 -17.34
C GLU A 63 6.96 4.85 -16.00
N PHE A 64 7.57 3.70 -15.75
CA PHE A 64 8.37 3.48 -14.55
C PHE A 64 9.74 4.16 -14.70
N LEU A 65 9.77 5.47 -14.44
CA LEU A 65 11.01 6.23 -14.48
C LEU A 65 11.86 5.96 -13.23
N PRO A 66 13.19 5.90 -13.34
CA PRO A 66 14.09 5.61 -12.20
C PRO A 66 13.96 6.60 -11.03
N SER A 67 13.46 7.80 -11.28
CA SER A 67 13.22 8.83 -10.26
C SER A 67 11.91 8.68 -9.50
N GLN A 68 11.01 7.83 -9.97
CA GLN A 68 9.71 7.61 -9.34
C GLN A 68 9.85 6.64 -8.15
N ARG A 69 8.99 6.83 -7.18
CA ARG A 69 8.94 6.00 -5.98
C ARG A 69 7.52 5.53 -5.74
N ILE A 70 7.38 4.27 -5.39
CA ILE A 70 6.10 3.70 -5.00
C ILE A 70 5.94 3.81 -3.48
N VAL A 71 4.75 4.15 -3.06
CA VAL A 71 4.39 4.23 -1.64
C VAL A 71 3.34 3.17 -1.36
N LEU A 72 3.68 2.21 -0.52
CA LEU A 72 2.73 1.24 0.01
C LEU A 72 2.14 1.75 1.31
N THR A 73 0.85 1.65 1.47
CA THR A 73 0.15 2.07 2.69
C THR A 73 -1.06 1.17 2.97
N GLY A 74 -1.71 1.38 4.11
CA GLY A 74 -2.79 0.49 4.54
C GLY A 74 -2.29 -0.69 5.38
N GLY A 75 -3.22 -1.46 5.95
CA GLY A 75 -2.88 -2.59 6.84
C GLY A 75 -2.06 -3.68 6.16
N GLY A 76 -2.42 -4.03 4.92
CA GLY A 76 -1.73 -5.05 4.13
C GLY A 76 -0.27 -4.70 3.82
N SER A 77 0.07 -3.42 3.76
CA SER A 77 1.46 -2.99 3.52
C SER A 77 2.42 -3.41 4.62
N GLN A 78 1.92 -3.76 5.81
CA GLN A 78 2.72 -4.17 6.97
C GLN A 78 3.13 -5.64 6.94
N ILE A 79 2.75 -6.39 5.90
CA ILE A 79 3.22 -7.77 5.72
C ILE A 79 4.75 -7.73 5.57
N PRO A 80 5.49 -8.41 6.47
CA PRO A 80 6.96 -8.41 6.41
C PRO A 80 7.47 -8.89 5.05
N GLY A 81 8.38 -8.15 4.42
CA GLY A 81 8.96 -8.48 3.10
C GLY A 81 8.11 -8.05 1.89
N LEU A 82 6.93 -7.47 2.10
CA LEU A 82 6.09 -6.97 1.01
C LEU A 82 6.76 -5.82 0.24
N ASP A 83 7.44 -4.94 0.92
CA ASP A 83 8.18 -3.83 0.33
C ASP A 83 9.27 -4.29 -0.65
N GLN A 84 10.03 -5.32 -0.26
CA GLN A 84 11.08 -5.92 -1.09
C GLN A 84 10.47 -6.65 -2.29
N LEU A 85 9.40 -7.42 -2.07
CA LEU A 85 8.70 -8.12 -3.15
C LEU A 85 8.08 -7.14 -4.15
N ALA A 86 7.43 -6.10 -3.66
CA ALA A 86 6.86 -5.05 -4.48
C ALA A 86 7.94 -4.30 -5.28
N ALA A 87 9.07 -3.97 -4.66
CA ALA A 87 10.19 -3.35 -5.36
C ALA A 87 10.72 -4.23 -6.50
N LYS A 88 10.79 -5.54 -6.27
CA LYS A 88 11.23 -6.51 -7.29
C LYS A 88 10.26 -6.61 -8.47
N ILE A 89 8.96 -6.73 -8.20
CA ILE A 89 7.93 -6.93 -9.25
C ILE A 89 7.67 -5.63 -10.01
N LEU A 90 7.56 -4.51 -9.30
CA LEU A 90 7.26 -3.22 -9.90
C LEU A 90 8.50 -2.52 -10.49
N GLY A 91 9.71 -3.02 -10.21
CA GLY A 91 10.96 -2.46 -10.73
C GLY A 91 11.27 -1.06 -10.21
N GLN A 92 10.74 -0.68 -9.04
CA GLN A 92 10.85 0.66 -8.48
C GLN A 92 11.23 0.64 -7.01
N GLN A 93 11.77 1.76 -6.51
CA GLN A 93 11.97 1.93 -5.09
C GLN A 93 10.62 2.04 -4.37
N VAL A 94 10.45 1.22 -3.34
CA VAL A 94 9.23 1.18 -2.53
C VAL A 94 9.52 1.71 -1.14
N ARG A 95 8.60 2.51 -0.60
CA ARG A 95 8.63 2.93 0.79
C ARG A 95 7.26 2.75 1.45
N MET A 96 7.26 2.60 2.75
CA MET A 96 6.04 2.56 3.54
C MET A 96 5.48 3.97 3.74
N GLY A 97 4.19 4.15 3.46
CA GLY A 97 3.44 5.36 3.74
C GLY A 97 2.74 5.29 5.09
N ARG A 98 2.59 6.45 5.71
CA ARG A 98 1.82 6.63 6.95
C ARG A 98 1.15 8.00 6.95
N PRO A 99 0.08 8.22 7.72
CA PRO A 99 -0.52 9.53 7.88
C PRO A 99 0.53 10.52 8.41
N LEU A 100 0.68 11.65 7.73
CA LEU A 100 1.64 12.69 8.11
C LEU A 100 0.90 14.01 8.34
N ARG A 101 1.43 14.82 9.26
CA ARG A 101 0.98 16.19 9.52
C ARG A 101 -0.46 16.31 10.04
N VAL A 102 -0.99 15.29 10.69
CA VAL A 102 -2.30 15.33 11.32
C VAL A 102 -2.13 15.69 12.79
N ARG A 103 -2.54 16.92 13.18
CA ARG A 103 -2.50 17.35 14.57
C ARG A 103 -3.53 16.60 15.38
N GLY A 104 -3.15 16.17 16.60
CA GLY A 104 -4.07 15.45 17.49
C GLY A 104 -4.27 13.97 17.17
N LEU A 105 -3.62 13.43 16.14
CA LEU A 105 -3.68 12.00 15.85
C LEU A 105 -2.96 11.22 16.95
N PRO A 106 -3.61 10.29 17.66
CA PRO A 106 -2.97 9.42 18.63
C PRO A 106 -1.83 8.62 18.00
N GLN A 107 -0.78 8.33 18.76
CA GLN A 107 0.35 7.55 18.28
C GLN A 107 -0.09 6.18 17.72
N ALA A 108 -1.08 5.56 18.35
CA ALA A 108 -1.65 4.30 17.88
C ALA A 108 -2.28 4.40 16.48
N GLY A 109 -2.81 5.58 16.10
CA GLY A 109 -3.42 5.83 14.78
C GLY A 109 -2.47 6.35 13.71
N SER A 110 -1.17 6.50 14.03
CA SER A 110 -0.19 7.09 13.11
C SER A 110 0.47 6.07 12.16
N GLY A 111 0.16 4.78 12.31
CA GLY A 111 0.71 3.72 11.48
C GLY A 111 0.06 3.61 10.09
N PRO A 112 0.68 2.88 9.16
CA PRO A 112 0.17 2.66 7.81
C PRO A 112 -1.26 2.10 7.78
N ALA A 113 -1.65 1.26 8.74
CA ALA A 113 -2.97 0.65 8.82
C ALA A 113 -4.12 1.66 8.89
N PHE A 114 -3.85 2.84 9.43
CA PHE A 114 -4.87 3.89 9.62
C PHE A 114 -4.91 4.92 8.48
N SER A 115 -4.07 4.79 7.47
CA SER A 115 -3.95 5.78 6.39
C SER A 115 -5.28 6.04 5.68
N SER A 116 -6.05 5.00 5.39
CA SER A 116 -7.37 5.15 4.73
C SER A 116 -8.38 5.86 5.65
N ALA A 117 -8.47 5.45 6.90
CA ALA A 117 -9.40 6.07 7.87
C ALA A 117 -9.05 7.55 8.12
N VAL A 118 -7.78 7.85 8.30
CA VAL A 118 -7.30 9.23 8.49
C VAL A 118 -7.51 10.04 7.21
N GLY A 119 -7.24 9.46 6.03
CA GLY A 119 -7.47 10.11 4.75
C GLY A 119 -8.95 10.45 4.54
N LEU A 120 -9.86 9.54 4.83
CA LEU A 120 -11.31 9.77 4.74
C LEU A 120 -11.78 10.85 5.73
N ALA A 121 -11.27 10.83 6.96
CA ALA A 121 -11.60 11.86 7.95
C ALA A 121 -11.11 13.25 7.51
N LEU A 122 -9.91 13.34 6.96
CA LEU A 122 -9.38 14.59 6.41
C LEU A 122 -10.17 15.07 5.20
N PHE A 123 -10.54 14.16 4.31
CA PHE A 123 -11.36 14.48 3.14
C PHE A 123 -12.75 14.99 3.55
N ALA A 124 -13.36 14.39 4.57
CA ALA A 124 -14.65 14.86 5.09
C ALA A 124 -14.54 16.23 5.78
N ALA A 125 -13.44 16.48 6.51
CA ALA A 125 -13.23 17.75 7.21
C ALA A 125 -12.79 18.88 6.25
N TYR A 126 -12.08 18.55 5.21
CA TYR A 126 -11.53 19.49 4.22
C TYR A 126 -11.77 18.93 2.81
N PRO A 127 -13.00 19.01 2.30
CA PRO A 127 -13.29 18.55 0.94
C PRO A 127 -12.40 19.28 -0.05
N GLN A 128 -11.66 18.52 -0.82
CA GLN A 128 -10.84 19.06 -1.91
C GLN A 128 -11.67 18.96 -3.17
N ASP A 129 -11.79 20.04 -3.91
CA ASP A 129 -12.41 20.05 -5.24
C ASP A 129 -11.47 19.44 -6.32
N GLU A 130 -10.54 18.59 -5.90
CA GLU A 130 -9.64 17.91 -6.81
C GLU A 130 -10.33 16.69 -7.40
N TRP A 131 -10.88 16.87 -8.57
CA TRP A 131 -11.23 15.76 -9.45
C TRP A 131 -9.94 15.06 -9.87
N TRP A 132 -9.76 13.83 -9.43
CA TRP A 132 -8.71 12.96 -9.93
C TRP A 132 -9.08 12.52 -11.34
N ASP A 133 -8.64 13.29 -12.31
CA ASP A 133 -8.82 12.99 -13.72
C ASP A 133 -7.79 11.91 -14.11
N PHE A 134 -8.19 10.66 -13.98
CA PHE A 134 -7.39 9.52 -14.45
C PHE A 134 -7.46 9.36 -15.98
N GLU A 135 -8.37 10.06 -16.66
CA GLU A 135 -8.45 10.10 -18.11
C GLU A 135 -7.48 11.15 -18.66
N GLY A 136 -6.29 10.77 -19.04
CA GLY A 136 -5.48 11.59 -19.91
C GLY A 136 -4.13 12.05 -19.40
N SER A 137 -3.37 11.14 -18.86
CA SER A 137 -1.98 11.41 -18.46
C SER A 137 -1.04 11.76 -19.63
N ASN A 138 -1.50 11.88 -20.88
CA ASN A 138 -0.55 11.95 -21.99
C ASN A 138 -0.50 13.27 -22.77
N LYS A 139 -1.20 14.35 -22.41
CA LYS A 139 -1.10 15.57 -23.25
C LYS A 139 -0.83 16.91 -22.57
N ASN A 140 -0.93 17.09 -21.25
CA ASN A 140 -0.90 18.45 -20.71
C ASN A 140 -0.16 18.65 -19.37
N TYR A 141 0.88 17.88 -19.06
CA TYR A 141 1.69 18.14 -17.85
C TYR A 141 2.33 19.53 -17.89
N ALA A 142 2.81 19.96 -19.03
CA ALA A 142 3.43 21.29 -19.20
C ALA A 142 2.40 22.44 -19.04
N GLU A 143 1.22 22.31 -19.63
CA GLU A 143 0.18 23.34 -19.53
C GLU A 143 -0.42 23.45 -18.11
N ARG A 144 -0.59 22.35 -17.41
CA ARG A 144 -1.06 22.35 -16.01
C ARG A 144 -0.05 22.98 -15.05
N SER A 145 1.24 22.71 -15.24
CA SER A 145 2.31 23.35 -14.46
C SER A 145 2.33 24.85 -14.68
N ILE A 146 2.19 25.32 -15.91
CA ILE A 146 2.17 26.74 -16.23
C ILE A 146 0.92 27.43 -15.66
N LYS A 147 -0.26 26.82 -15.76
CA LYS A 147 -1.50 27.34 -15.16
C LYS A 147 -1.43 27.41 -13.63
N ARG A 148 -0.83 26.42 -12.97
CA ARG A 148 -0.60 26.47 -11.51
C ARG A 148 0.37 27.58 -11.13
N MET A 149 1.44 27.73 -11.86
CA MET A 149 2.44 28.78 -11.61
C MET A 149 1.88 30.18 -11.85
N THR A 150 1.10 30.38 -12.89
CA THR A 150 0.45 31.68 -13.19
C THR A 150 -0.68 31.98 -12.18
N LYS A 151 -1.42 30.99 -11.69
CA LYS A 151 -2.41 31.17 -10.62
C LYS A 151 -1.72 31.56 -9.32
N TRP A 152 -0.67 30.85 -8.93
CA TRP A 152 0.10 31.16 -7.72
C TRP A 152 0.72 32.56 -7.75
N LEU A 153 1.31 32.96 -8.89
CA LEU A 153 1.83 34.31 -9.07
C LEU A 153 0.76 35.38 -8.95
N ARG A 154 -0.44 35.16 -9.47
CA ARG A 154 -1.55 36.11 -9.39
C ARG A 154 -2.16 36.22 -7.98
N GLU A 155 -2.06 35.18 -7.16
CA GLU A 155 -2.59 35.15 -5.79
C GLU A 155 -1.59 35.65 -4.75
N ASN A 156 -0.30 35.76 -5.11
CA ASN A 156 0.76 36.16 -4.18
C ASN A 156 1.53 37.41 -4.63
N TRP A 157 1.02 38.12 -5.63
CA TRP A 157 1.43 39.47 -6.09
C TRP A 157 0.18 40.32 -6.29
#